data_179f80cb7b2deb68b5462df1a38c50e3
#
_entry.id   179f80cb7b2deb68b5462df1a38c50e3
#
_cell.length_a   1.000
_cell.length_b   1.000
_cell.length_c   1.000
_cell.angle_alpha   90.00
_cell.angle_beta   90.00
_cell.angle_gamma   90.00
#
_symmetry.space_group_name_H-M   'P 1'
#
loop_
_entity.id
_entity.type
_entity.pdbx_description
1 polymer ?
#
loop_
_entity_poly.entity_id
_entity_poly.type
_entity_poly.pdbx_seq_one_letter_code
_entity_poly.pdbx_strand_id
1 'polypeptide(L)'
;GPEIYDFYKGPETIGLVPRKSREARIARIKQVSDFAKKAGIPGVQTHCGFLPENPNDPVYTESVEAIRTVAQYCKDNGQTFRCETGQETPITLVRAIKDVGLDNVGVNFDLANLILYGKANPVDAVELLGPYIMGIHAKDGLYPTEPKQLGREVPIGQGKVNFPVIIGLLKKVGYKNPLTIEREISGAKQAEDILASKAYLEKVIG
;
A
#
# COMPACT_ATOMS: atom_id res chain seq x y z
N GLY A 1 2.66 13.77 -4.17
CA GLY A 1 3.90 14.56 -4.28
C GLY A 1 5.05 13.63 -4.60
N PRO A 2 6.20 14.13 -5.06
CA PRO A 2 7.33 13.25 -5.35
C PRO A 2 7.79 12.57 -4.07
N GLU A 3 7.70 11.26 -4.05
CA GLU A 3 8.26 10.44 -3.00
C GLU A 3 9.77 10.31 -3.24
N ILE A 4 10.53 10.45 -2.17
CA ILE A 4 11.97 10.26 -2.24
C ILE A 4 12.26 8.89 -1.65
N TYR A 5 12.67 7.95 -2.49
CA TYR A 5 13.14 6.63 -2.08
C TYR A 5 14.55 6.72 -1.47
N ASP A 6 14.65 7.47 -0.39
CA ASP A 6 15.84 7.62 0.43
C ASP A 6 15.46 7.33 1.87
N PHE A 7 16.14 6.40 2.48
CA PHE A 7 15.80 5.92 3.83
C PHE A 7 15.82 7.04 4.90
N TYR A 8 16.61 8.10 4.70
CA TYR A 8 16.70 9.22 5.64
C TYR A 8 15.73 10.36 5.33
N LYS A 9 15.46 10.62 4.07
CA LYS A 9 14.59 11.73 3.61
C LYS A 9 13.17 11.27 3.30
N GLY A 10 13.02 10.01 2.88
CA GLY A 10 11.74 9.41 2.52
C GLY A 10 10.64 9.62 3.55
N PRO A 11 10.87 9.41 4.86
CA PRO A 11 9.86 9.59 5.88
C PRO A 11 9.18 10.97 5.89
N GLU A 12 9.90 12.02 5.49
CA GLU A 12 9.34 13.38 5.40
C GLU A 12 8.53 13.64 4.12
N THR A 13 8.64 12.76 3.13
CA THR A 13 8.06 12.98 1.80
C THR A 13 6.80 12.18 1.52
N ILE A 14 6.45 11.20 2.36
CA ILE A 14 5.38 10.25 2.08
C ILE A 14 4.30 10.24 3.17
N GLY A 15 3.04 10.08 2.76
CA GLY A 15 1.91 9.77 3.64
C GLY A 15 1.40 10.94 4.49
N LEU A 16 0.65 10.59 5.53
CA LEU A 16 -0.01 11.52 6.45
C LEU A 16 0.76 11.71 7.77
N VAL A 17 1.86 10.98 7.96
CA VAL A 17 2.70 11.04 9.16
C VAL A 17 3.44 12.38 9.31
N PRO A 18 4.06 12.96 8.24
CA PRO A 18 4.81 14.19 8.39
C PRO A 18 3.92 15.39 8.74
N ARG A 19 4.10 15.96 9.94
CA ARG A 19 3.32 17.11 10.44
C ARG A 19 3.35 18.29 9.47
N LYS A 20 4.52 18.60 8.90
CA LYS A 20 4.72 19.77 8.02
C LYS A 20 3.85 19.76 6.76
N SER A 21 3.58 18.57 6.19
CA SER A 21 2.82 18.44 4.94
C SER A 21 1.43 17.84 5.12
N ARG A 22 1.07 17.44 6.34
CA ARG A 22 -0.15 16.68 6.64
C ARG A 22 -1.42 17.38 6.16
N GLU A 23 -1.61 18.63 6.55
CA GLU A 23 -2.81 19.39 6.17
C GLU A 23 -2.96 19.56 4.66
N ALA A 24 -1.86 19.86 3.97
CA ALA A 24 -1.86 19.99 2.51
C ALA A 24 -2.20 18.65 1.84
N ARG A 25 -1.74 17.53 2.39
CA ARG A 25 -2.03 16.19 1.88
C ARG A 25 -3.46 15.76 2.16
N ILE A 26 -4.00 16.06 3.34
CA ILE A 26 -5.42 15.86 3.65
C ILE A 26 -6.29 16.62 2.63
N ALA A 27 -6.00 17.90 2.39
CA ALA A 27 -6.72 18.69 1.40
C ALA A 27 -6.61 18.08 -0.01
N ARG A 28 -5.43 17.62 -0.40
CA ARG A 28 -5.21 16.97 -1.69
C ARG A 28 -5.98 15.67 -1.83
N ILE A 29 -5.98 14.81 -0.81
CA ILE A 29 -6.74 13.54 -0.84
C ILE A 29 -8.24 13.80 -0.96
N LYS A 30 -8.78 14.82 -0.29
CA LYS A 30 -10.18 15.23 -0.44
C LYS A 30 -10.51 15.63 -1.88
N GLN A 31 -9.64 16.42 -2.53
CA GLN A 31 -9.79 16.77 -3.96
C GLN A 31 -9.76 15.51 -4.86
N VAL A 32 -8.86 14.55 -4.57
CA VAL A 32 -8.79 13.28 -5.30
C VAL A 32 -10.07 12.47 -5.09
N SER A 33 -10.61 12.44 -3.87
CA SER A 33 -11.90 11.79 -3.58
C SER A 33 -13.05 12.41 -4.37
N ASP A 34 -13.14 13.74 -4.45
CA ASP A 34 -14.16 14.43 -5.23
C ASP A 34 -14.06 14.11 -6.73
N PHE A 35 -12.82 14.11 -7.25
CA PHE A 35 -12.59 13.71 -8.64
C PHE A 35 -12.98 12.25 -8.89
N ALA A 36 -12.56 11.35 -8.02
CA ALA A 36 -12.88 9.94 -8.08
C ALA A 36 -14.41 9.69 -8.05
N LYS A 37 -15.13 10.41 -7.18
CA LYS A 37 -16.60 10.37 -7.13
C LYS A 37 -17.22 10.78 -8.46
N LYS A 38 -16.76 11.88 -9.05
CA LYS A 38 -17.25 12.34 -10.38
C LYS A 38 -16.97 11.32 -11.49
N ALA A 39 -15.85 10.62 -11.39
CA ALA A 39 -15.44 9.58 -12.33
C ALA A 39 -16.08 8.19 -12.06
N GLY A 40 -16.91 8.05 -11.02
CA GLY A 40 -17.51 6.77 -10.65
C GLY A 40 -16.51 5.77 -10.04
N ILE A 41 -15.37 6.24 -9.52
CA ILE A 41 -14.34 5.40 -8.93
C ILE A 41 -14.69 5.12 -7.45
N PRO A 42 -14.78 3.84 -7.04
CA PRO A 42 -15.34 3.47 -5.74
C PRO A 42 -14.39 3.58 -4.56
N GLY A 43 -13.16 4.02 -4.75
CA GLY A 43 -12.20 4.11 -3.67
C GLY A 43 -10.97 4.94 -3.99
N VAL A 44 -10.31 5.43 -2.95
CA VAL A 44 -9.06 6.18 -3.00
C VAL A 44 -8.02 5.42 -2.21
N GLN A 45 -6.79 5.41 -2.68
CA GLN A 45 -5.66 4.80 -1.97
C GLN A 45 -4.46 5.73 -1.92
N THR A 46 -3.65 5.57 -0.88
CA THR A 46 -2.35 6.24 -0.73
C THR A 46 -1.51 5.53 0.32
N HIS A 47 -0.20 5.72 0.27
CA HIS A 47 0.65 5.39 1.41
C HIS A 47 0.26 6.25 2.62
N CYS A 48 0.13 5.63 3.79
CA CYS A 48 -0.08 6.36 5.03
C CYS A 48 1.22 6.94 5.60
N GLY A 49 2.36 6.37 5.21
CA GLY A 49 3.71 6.78 5.62
C GLY A 49 4.25 5.92 6.77
N PHE A 50 5.37 6.34 7.32
CA PHE A 50 6.08 5.62 8.38
C PHE A 50 5.35 5.76 9.73
N LEU A 51 4.24 5.05 9.89
CA LEU A 51 3.49 5.03 11.14
C LEU A 51 4.40 4.58 12.30
N PRO A 52 4.43 5.32 13.43
CA PRO A 52 5.21 4.90 14.59
C PRO A 52 4.81 3.52 15.11
N GLU A 53 5.80 2.66 15.36
CA GLU A 53 5.57 1.34 15.95
C GLU A 53 5.08 1.43 17.40
N ASN A 54 5.53 2.46 18.13
CA ASN A 54 5.08 2.73 19.50
C ASN A 54 3.72 3.44 19.47
N PRO A 55 2.64 2.81 19.97
CA PRO A 55 1.31 3.44 20.00
C PRO A 55 1.21 4.63 20.97
N ASN A 56 2.16 4.78 21.88
CA ASN A 56 2.24 5.93 22.80
C ASN A 56 2.97 7.14 22.20
N ASP A 57 3.52 7.02 20.99
CA ASP A 57 4.09 8.15 20.28
C ASP A 57 2.95 9.11 19.88
N PRO A 58 3.03 10.41 20.26
CA PRO A 58 2.01 11.39 19.85
C PRO A 58 1.81 11.46 18.33
N VAL A 59 2.85 11.22 17.55
CA VAL A 59 2.78 11.19 16.08
C VAL A 59 1.90 10.05 15.59
N TYR A 60 1.87 8.91 16.30
CA TYR A 60 0.96 7.81 15.97
C TYR A 60 -0.51 8.24 16.08
N THR A 61 -0.90 8.80 17.22
CA THR A 61 -2.28 9.27 17.45
C THR A 61 -2.69 10.35 16.43
N GLU A 62 -1.81 11.31 16.16
CA GLU A 62 -2.04 12.36 15.17
C GLU A 62 -2.21 11.78 13.74
N SER A 63 -1.45 10.72 13.40
CA SER A 63 -1.54 10.06 12.11
C SER A 63 -2.85 9.28 11.98
N VAL A 64 -3.30 8.60 13.03
CA VAL A 64 -4.60 7.92 13.06
C VAL A 64 -5.74 8.92 12.85
N GLU A 65 -5.70 10.10 13.50
CA GLU A 65 -6.71 11.16 13.29
C GLU A 65 -6.69 11.71 11.87
N ALA A 66 -5.52 11.87 11.27
CA ALA A 66 -5.39 12.29 9.89
C ALA A 66 -5.99 11.26 8.91
N ILE A 67 -5.71 9.96 9.13
CA ILE A 67 -6.30 8.86 8.35
C ILE A 67 -7.82 8.85 8.53
N ARG A 68 -8.32 8.99 9.76
CA ARG A 68 -9.76 9.07 10.04
C ARG A 68 -10.42 10.23 9.29
N THR A 69 -9.78 11.39 9.28
CA THR A 69 -10.29 12.59 8.61
C THR A 69 -10.49 12.37 7.11
N VAL A 70 -9.51 11.78 6.42
CA VAL A 70 -9.63 11.51 4.98
C VAL A 70 -10.56 10.34 4.69
N ALA A 71 -10.53 9.31 5.52
CA ALA A 71 -11.41 8.14 5.38
C ALA A 71 -12.89 8.51 5.59
N GLN A 72 -13.20 9.37 6.56
CA GLN A 72 -14.56 9.88 6.75
C GLN A 72 -15.03 10.66 5.53
N TYR A 73 -14.18 11.53 4.97
CA TYR A 73 -14.52 12.26 3.75
C TYR A 73 -14.78 11.33 2.56
N CYS A 74 -13.98 10.28 2.40
CA CYS A 74 -14.22 9.25 1.38
C CYS A 74 -15.55 8.52 1.65
N LYS A 75 -15.86 8.20 2.91
CA LYS A 75 -17.14 7.57 3.30
C LYS A 75 -18.34 8.44 2.92
N ASP A 76 -18.27 9.74 3.17
CA ASP A 76 -19.32 10.69 2.81
C ASP A 76 -19.51 10.80 1.28
N ASN A 77 -18.46 10.50 0.52
CA ASN A 77 -18.51 10.35 -0.93
C ASN A 77 -18.92 8.97 -1.42
N GLY A 78 -19.24 8.03 -0.53
CA GLY A 78 -19.60 6.64 -0.87
C GLY A 78 -18.40 5.79 -1.31
N GLN A 79 -17.20 6.12 -0.84
CA GLN A 79 -15.94 5.49 -1.27
C GLN A 79 -15.24 4.75 -0.13
N THR A 80 -14.44 3.74 -0.48
CA THR A 80 -13.44 3.18 0.42
C THR A 80 -12.16 4.03 0.45
N PHE A 81 -11.47 4.01 1.58
CA PHE A 81 -10.11 4.54 1.71
C PHE A 81 -9.15 3.38 2.00
N ARG A 82 -8.07 3.28 1.25
CA ARG A 82 -7.14 2.17 1.35
C ARG A 82 -5.74 2.67 1.67
N CYS A 83 -5.17 2.16 2.76
CA CYS A 83 -3.78 2.38 3.10
C CYS A 83 -2.92 1.41 2.28
N GLU A 84 -1.99 1.93 1.50
CA GLU A 84 -1.07 1.10 0.73
C GLU A 84 0.09 0.67 1.61
N THR A 85 0.39 -0.64 1.61
CA THR A 85 1.50 -1.21 2.40
C THR A 85 2.87 -0.74 1.90
N GLY A 86 3.82 -0.67 2.83
CA GLY A 86 5.22 -0.40 2.49
C GLY A 86 6.06 0.10 3.66
N GLN A 87 5.74 1.25 4.23
CA GLN A 87 6.61 1.96 5.18
C GLN A 87 6.47 1.47 6.61
N GLU A 88 5.34 0.92 6.96
CA GLU A 88 4.99 0.38 8.28
C GLU A 88 5.00 -1.14 8.28
N THR A 89 5.08 -1.74 9.47
CA THR A 89 4.86 -3.18 9.60
C THR A 89 3.37 -3.51 9.48
N PRO A 90 3.01 -4.70 8.97
CA PRO A 90 1.61 -5.14 8.88
C PRO A 90 0.83 -5.03 10.18
N ILE A 91 1.45 -5.33 11.32
CA ILE A 91 0.78 -5.23 12.63
C ILE A 91 0.50 -3.79 13.04
N THR A 92 1.39 -2.85 12.72
CA THR A 92 1.16 -1.42 12.96
C THR A 92 0.04 -0.88 12.09
N LEU A 93 -0.02 -1.31 10.82
CA LEU A 93 -1.11 -0.93 9.92
C LEU A 93 -2.47 -1.45 10.42
N VAL A 94 -2.56 -2.72 10.82
CA VAL A 94 -3.80 -3.29 11.39
C VAL A 94 -4.23 -2.53 12.65
N ARG A 95 -3.30 -2.18 13.53
CA ARG A 95 -3.58 -1.37 14.70
C ARG A 95 -4.17 -0.03 14.30
N ALA A 96 -3.54 0.69 13.36
CA ALA A 96 -4.01 1.98 12.90
C ALA A 96 -5.42 1.90 12.27
N ILE A 97 -5.71 0.88 11.45
CA ILE A 97 -7.04 0.66 10.87
C ILE A 97 -8.10 0.46 11.97
N LYS A 98 -7.78 -0.34 12.99
CA LYS A 98 -8.69 -0.55 14.13
C LYS A 98 -8.91 0.72 14.93
N ASP A 99 -7.86 1.50 15.18
CA ASP A 99 -7.93 2.74 15.92
C ASP A 99 -8.64 3.85 15.13
N VAL A 100 -8.61 3.84 13.80
CA VAL A 100 -9.44 4.70 12.94
C VAL A 100 -10.92 4.42 13.15
N GLY A 101 -11.32 3.16 13.31
CA GLY A 101 -12.67 2.77 13.70
C GLY A 101 -13.77 3.02 12.65
N LEU A 102 -13.41 3.10 11.37
CA LEU A 102 -14.34 3.25 10.24
C LEU A 102 -14.41 1.99 9.40
N ASP A 103 -15.59 1.64 8.93
CA ASP A 103 -15.86 0.40 8.16
C ASP A 103 -15.45 0.47 6.68
N ASN A 104 -15.14 1.67 6.17
CA ASN A 104 -14.70 1.91 4.81
C ASN A 104 -13.17 1.98 4.65
N VAL A 105 -12.41 1.67 5.72
CA VAL A 105 -10.94 1.68 5.69
C VAL A 105 -10.40 0.27 5.54
N GLY A 106 -9.47 0.10 4.62
CA GLY A 106 -8.79 -1.17 4.40
C GLY A 106 -7.39 -0.99 3.84
N VAL A 107 -6.91 -2.04 3.21
CA VAL A 107 -5.54 -2.14 2.70
C VAL A 107 -5.55 -2.28 1.18
N ASN A 108 -4.75 -1.48 0.50
CA ASN A 108 -4.20 -1.84 -0.79
C ASN A 108 -2.88 -2.58 -0.52
N PHE A 109 -2.90 -3.88 -0.72
CA PHE A 109 -1.79 -4.74 -0.37
C PHE A 109 -0.78 -4.78 -1.52
N ASP A 110 0.21 -3.89 -1.48
CA ASP A 110 1.40 -3.99 -2.32
C ASP A 110 2.34 -5.02 -1.72
N LEU A 111 2.54 -6.11 -2.45
CA LEU A 111 3.30 -7.27 -2.00
C LEU A 111 4.80 -6.97 -1.92
N ALA A 112 5.30 -6.21 -2.90
CA ALA A 112 6.73 -5.91 -2.99
C ALA A 112 7.16 -4.80 -2.04
N ASN A 113 6.32 -3.81 -1.76
CA ASN A 113 6.70 -2.70 -0.90
C ASN A 113 7.13 -3.16 0.49
N LEU A 114 6.49 -4.19 1.06
CA LEU A 114 6.94 -4.77 2.33
C LEU A 114 8.38 -5.32 2.25
N ILE A 115 8.74 -5.88 1.10
CA ILE A 115 10.10 -6.39 0.83
C ILE A 115 11.06 -5.22 0.61
N LEU A 116 10.68 -4.27 -0.24
CA LEU A 116 11.51 -3.12 -0.60
C LEU A 116 11.86 -2.24 0.60
N TYR A 117 10.92 -2.04 1.52
CA TYR A 117 11.13 -1.32 2.77
C TYR A 117 11.70 -2.20 3.89
N GLY A 118 11.87 -3.51 3.66
CA GLY A 118 12.38 -4.45 4.66
C GLY A 118 11.47 -4.62 5.88
N LYS A 119 10.15 -4.48 5.69
CA LYS A 119 9.17 -4.45 6.80
C LYS A 119 8.56 -5.81 7.12
N ALA A 120 8.33 -6.63 6.12
CA ALA A 120 7.77 -7.96 6.32
C ALA A 120 7.96 -8.88 5.10
N ASN A 121 7.72 -10.18 5.32
CA ASN A 121 7.46 -11.13 4.25
C ASN A 121 5.96 -11.05 3.86
N PRO A 122 5.62 -10.80 2.59
CA PRO A 122 4.22 -10.69 2.18
C PRO A 122 3.41 -11.97 2.39
N VAL A 123 4.03 -13.15 2.37
CA VAL A 123 3.34 -14.43 2.64
C VAL A 123 2.80 -14.44 4.07
N ASP A 124 3.62 -14.06 5.05
CA ASP A 124 3.22 -14.00 6.46
C ASP A 124 2.21 -12.87 6.69
N ALA A 125 2.35 -11.75 5.95
CA ALA A 125 1.47 -10.60 6.07
C ALA A 125 0.03 -10.89 5.61
N VAL A 126 -0.21 -11.82 4.68
CA VAL A 126 -1.58 -12.19 4.24
C VAL A 126 -2.44 -12.67 5.40
N GLU A 127 -1.88 -13.45 6.31
CA GLU A 127 -2.62 -13.98 7.47
C GLU A 127 -3.18 -12.84 8.34
N LEU A 128 -2.38 -11.80 8.54
CA LEU A 128 -2.74 -10.66 9.38
C LEU A 128 -3.62 -9.65 8.64
N LEU A 129 -3.29 -9.34 7.39
CA LEU A 129 -3.96 -8.31 6.60
C LEU A 129 -5.21 -8.82 5.89
N GLY A 130 -5.36 -10.13 5.70
CA GLY A 130 -6.43 -10.75 4.90
C GLY A 130 -7.82 -10.16 5.09
N PRO A 131 -8.30 -9.96 6.32
CA PRO A 131 -9.62 -9.38 6.59
C PRO A 131 -9.79 -7.93 6.12
N TYR A 132 -8.70 -7.22 5.86
CA TYR A 132 -8.69 -5.80 5.51
C TYR A 132 -8.31 -5.54 4.05
N ILE A 133 -7.91 -6.56 3.28
CA ILE A 133 -7.46 -6.39 1.89
C ILE A 133 -8.64 -6.00 1.00
N MET A 134 -8.59 -4.79 0.45
CA MET A 134 -9.56 -4.27 -0.51
C MET A 134 -9.00 -4.13 -1.93
N GLY A 135 -7.68 -4.12 -2.08
CA GLY A 135 -6.97 -4.05 -3.34
C GLY A 135 -5.59 -4.69 -3.22
N ILE A 136 -5.00 -5.04 -4.36
CA ILE A 136 -3.66 -5.60 -4.44
C ILE A 136 -2.88 -4.93 -5.55
N HIS A 137 -1.65 -4.52 -5.25
CA HIS A 137 -0.64 -4.29 -6.25
C HIS A 137 0.23 -5.55 -6.41
N ALA A 138 0.11 -6.17 -7.58
CA ALA A 138 1.01 -7.25 -7.99
C ALA A 138 2.31 -6.60 -8.49
N LYS A 139 3.30 -6.66 -7.65
CA LYS A 139 4.64 -6.08 -7.80
C LYS A 139 5.65 -7.03 -7.18
N ASP A 140 6.86 -7.07 -7.66
CA ASP A 140 7.90 -7.97 -7.13
C ASP A 140 9.20 -7.21 -6.86
N GLY A 141 9.98 -7.71 -5.91
CA GLY A 141 11.18 -7.02 -5.45
C GLY A 141 12.15 -7.87 -4.66
N LEU A 142 13.30 -7.31 -4.41
CA LEU A 142 14.37 -7.86 -3.60
C LEU A 142 14.55 -7.02 -2.34
N TYR A 143 14.88 -7.67 -1.24
CA TYR A 143 15.19 -6.97 0.01
C TYR A 143 16.38 -6.01 -0.12
N PRO A 144 16.43 -4.93 0.66
CA PRO A 144 17.60 -4.07 0.72
C PRO A 144 18.82 -4.85 1.21
N THR A 145 19.94 -4.62 0.54
CA THR A 145 21.26 -5.18 0.91
C THR A 145 22.24 -4.09 1.36
N GLU A 146 21.84 -2.83 1.16
CA GLU A 146 22.64 -1.66 1.56
C GLU A 146 21.87 -0.89 2.66
N PRO A 147 22.57 -0.49 3.77
CA PRO A 147 21.91 0.10 4.94
C PRO A 147 21.17 1.42 4.68
N LYS A 148 21.52 2.11 3.59
CA LYS A 148 21.00 3.45 3.25
C LYS A 148 20.09 3.46 2.02
N GLN A 149 19.70 2.29 1.52
CA GLN A 149 18.90 2.17 0.32
C GLN A 149 17.70 1.26 0.57
N LEU A 150 16.64 1.49 -0.17
CA LEU A 150 15.54 0.54 -0.26
C LEU A 150 15.96 -0.68 -1.08
N GLY A 151 15.16 -1.73 -1.01
CA GLY A 151 15.24 -2.86 -1.91
C GLY A 151 15.04 -2.45 -3.37
N ARG A 152 15.19 -3.40 -4.27
CA ARG A 152 15.08 -3.14 -5.71
C ARG A 152 13.88 -3.86 -6.31
N GLU A 153 13.01 -3.12 -6.97
CA GLU A 153 11.93 -3.67 -7.78
C GLU A 153 12.48 -4.49 -8.96
N VAL A 154 11.86 -5.61 -9.24
CA VAL A 154 12.18 -6.50 -10.37
C VAL A 154 10.89 -6.95 -11.05
N PRO A 155 10.95 -7.46 -12.31
CA PRO A 155 9.78 -8.06 -12.96
C PRO A 155 9.16 -9.16 -12.10
N ILE A 156 7.83 -9.28 -12.16
CA ILE A 156 7.07 -10.29 -11.40
C ILE A 156 7.61 -11.70 -11.69
N GLY A 157 7.81 -12.49 -10.64
CA GLY A 157 8.38 -13.83 -10.68
C GLY A 157 9.91 -13.87 -10.59
N GLN A 158 10.58 -12.71 -10.53
CA GLN A 158 12.04 -12.63 -10.41
C GLN A 158 12.49 -12.12 -9.02
N GLY A 159 11.54 -11.82 -8.13
CA GLY A 159 11.80 -11.29 -6.80
C GLY A 159 11.56 -12.30 -5.68
N LYS A 160 11.20 -11.76 -4.53
CA LYS A 160 10.97 -12.51 -3.30
C LYS A 160 9.48 -12.69 -2.96
N VAL A 161 8.58 -12.11 -3.74
CA VAL A 161 7.14 -12.39 -3.63
C VAL A 161 6.87 -13.77 -4.20
N ASN A 162 6.44 -14.68 -3.36
CA ASN A 162 6.08 -16.04 -3.78
C ASN A 162 4.64 -16.07 -4.28
N PHE A 163 4.41 -15.63 -5.55
CA PHE A 163 3.08 -15.51 -6.13
C PHE A 163 2.25 -16.80 -6.07
N PRO A 164 2.79 -18.01 -6.35
CA PRO A 164 2.01 -19.23 -6.20
C PRO A 164 1.42 -19.42 -4.79
N VAL A 165 2.21 -19.15 -3.76
CA VAL A 165 1.76 -19.22 -2.37
C VAL A 165 0.79 -18.08 -2.06
N ILE A 166 1.11 -16.84 -2.45
CA ILE A 166 0.24 -15.66 -2.26
C ILE A 166 -1.14 -15.88 -2.88
N ILE A 167 -1.22 -16.34 -4.14
CA ILE A 167 -2.49 -16.60 -4.81
C ILE A 167 -3.33 -17.65 -4.05
N GLY A 168 -2.68 -18.71 -3.57
CA GLY A 168 -3.33 -19.71 -2.73
C GLY A 168 -3.91 -19.12 -1.44
N LEU A 169 -3.14 -18.28 -0.76
CA LEU A 169 -3.57 -17.60 0.48
C LEU A 169 -4.69 -16.59 0.21
N LEU A 170 -4.62 -15.81 -0.87
CA LEU A 170 -5.67 -14.88 -1.25
C LEU A 170 -6.99 -15.59 -1.56
N LYS A 171 -6.95 -16.73 -2.25
CA LYS A 171 -8.13 -17.58 -2.45
C LYS A 171 -8.69 -18.08 -1.11
N LYS A 172 -7.82 -18.47 -0.17
CA LYS A 172 -8.22 -18.95 1.18
C LYS A 172 -8.89 -17.87 2.02
N VAL A 173 -8.40 -16.61 1.96
CA VAL A 173 -9.04 -15.48 2.67
C VAL A 173 -10.25 -14.90 1.92
N GLY A 174 -10.61 -15.47 0.76
CA GLY A 174 -11.80 -15.07 0.00
C GLY A 174 -11.63 -13.80 -0.84
N TYR A 175 -10.40 -13.38 -1.14
CA TYR A 175 -10.17 -12.22 -2.02
C TYR A 175 -10.64 -12.50 -3.45
N LYS A 176 -11.44 -11.60 -4.01
CA LYS A 176 -12.07 -11.76 -5.35
C LYS A 176 -11.86 -10.54 -6.27
N ASN A 177 -11.20 -9.51 -5.76
CA ASN A 177 -10.94 -8.31 -6.55
C ASN A 177 -9.74 -8.50 -7.50
N PRO A 178 -9.55 -7.61 -8.48
CA PRO A 178 -8.42 -7.71 -9.42
C PRO A 178 -7.05 -7.63 -8.73
N LEU A 179 -6.07 -8.27 -9.35
CA LEU A 179 -4.64 -8.03 -9.09
C LEU A 179 -4.17 -6.94 -10.05
N THR A 180 -3.88 -5.76 -9.54
CA THR A 180 -3.37 -4.64 -10.34
C THR A 180 -1.86 -4.77 -10.48
N ILE A 181 -1.38 -4.97 -11.71
CA ILE A 181 0.07 -5.01 -11.96
C ILE A 181 0.62 -3.60 -11.80
N GLU A 182 1.62 -3.45 -10.95
CA GLU A 182 2.39 -2.23 -10.80
C GLU A 182 3.85 -2.46 -11.21
N ARG A 183 4.38 -1.51 -11.99
CA ARG A 183 5.77 -1.53 -12.45
C ARG A 183 6.30 -0.11 -12.52
N GLU A 184 7.12 0.29 -11.53
CA GLU A 184 7.58 1.68 -11.32
C GLU A 184 8.85 2.02 -12.10
N ILE A 185 8.86 1.66 -13.38
CA ILE A 185 9.85 2.13 -14.35
C ILE A 185 9.14 2.85 -15.49
N SER A 186 9.88 3.44 -16.41
CA SER A 186 9.31 4.11 -17.58
C SER A 186 9.91 3.61 -18.88
N GLY A 187 9.23 3.90 -20.00
CA GLY A 187 9.69 3.55 -21.34
C GLY A 187 9.23 2.16 -21.81
N ALA A 188 9.78 1.71 -22.94
CA ALA A 188 9.37 0.47 -23.60
C ALA A 188 9.48 -0.76 -22.69
N LYS A 189 10.50 -0.80 -21.84
CA LYS A 189 10.73 -1.91 -20.91
C LYS A 189 9.58 -2.08 -19.91
N GLN A 190 8.91 -1.00 -19.49
CA GLN A 190 7.74 -1.10 -18.63
C GLN A 190 6.62 -1.89 -19.28
N ALA A 191 6.30 -1.60 -20.53
CA ALA A 191 5.25 -2.31 -21.27
C ALA A 191 5.58 -3.81 -21.45
N GLU A 192 6.83 -4.11 -21.79
CA GLU A 192 7.30 -5.50 -21.89
C GLU A 192 7.14 -6.26 -20.58
N ASP A 193 7.59 -5.66 -19.47
CA ASP A 193 7.52 -6.26 -18.14
C ASP A 193 6.06 -6.46 -17.69
N ILE A 194 5.15 -5.52 -17.99
CA ILE A 194 3.72 -5.65 -17.69
C ILE A 194 3.09 -6.81 -18.46
N LEU A 195 3.37 -6.94 -19.75
CA LEU A 195 2.86 -8.05 -20.57
C LEU A 195 3.37 -9.41 -20.09
N ALA A 196 4.67 -9.50 -19.77
CA ALA A 196 5.26 -10.71 -19.22
C ALA A 196 4.66 -11.05 -17.83
N SER A 197 4.46 -10.03 -16.98
CA SER A 197 3.85 -10.18 -15.66
C SER A 197 2.41 -10.68 -15.76
N LYS A 198 1.63 -10.14 -16.70
CA LYS A 198 0.26 -10.61 -16.96
C LYS A 198 0.24 -12.10 -17.32
N ALA A 199 1.06 -12.50 -18.29
CA ALA A 199 1.13 -13.91 -18.72
C ALA A 199 1.57 -14.85 -17.57
N TYR A 200 2.52 -14.42 -16.75
CA TYR A 200 2.94 -15.17 -15.56
C TYR A 200 1.81 -15.32 -14.54
N LEU A 201 1.14 -14.23 -14.20
CA LEU A 201 0.04 -14.24 -13.21
C LEU A 201 -1.15 -15.07 -13.69
N GLU A 202 -1.55 -14.96 -14.95
CA GLU A 202 -2.62 -15.79 -15.54
C GLU A 202 -2.30 -17.29 -15.41
N LYS A 203 -1.04 -17.69 -15.64
CA LYS A 203 -0.60 -19.08 -15.45
C LYS A 203 -0.65 -19.52 -13.97
N VAL A 204 -0.36 -18.62 -13.03
CA VAL A 204 -0.36 -18.95 -11.59
C VAL A 204 -1.76 -18.98 -11.01
N ILE A 205 -2.67 -18.16 -11.53
CA ILE A 205 -4.07 -18.10 -11.08
C ILE A 205 -4.85 -19.34 -11.52
N GLY A 206 -4.55 -19.88 -12.70
CA GLY A 206 -5.19 -21.05 -13.30
C GLY A 206 -6.32 -20.70 -14.24
#